data_ff4a53e1a9657ccfb5c3f22f90a7b3f6
#
_entry.id   ff4a53e1a9657ccfb5c3f22f90a7b3f6
#
_cell.length_a   1.000
_cell.length_b   1.000
_cell.length_c   1.000
_cell.angle_alpha   90.00
_cell.angle_beta   90.00
_cell.angle_gamma   90.00
#
_symmetry.space_group_name_H-M   'P 1'
#
loop_
_entity.id
_entity.type
_entity.pdbx_description
1 polymer ?
#
loop_
_entity_poly.entity_id
_entity_poly.type
_entity_poly.pdbx_seq_one_letter_code
_entity_poly.pdbx_strand_id
1 'polypeptide(L)'
;MLSLRQDRRSFRFAVGAFAIWAALSLAYILGPFGGDSPTWIANIGTLLGAWSVAVLAMLLWRAYAPDEVGRRVWLALFLGFLLWAIGDTVWAFYDLQPGGEVPYPSPADVAWVAGYPFLWAALWMRYRSMEARPGRRQWLVLALIVPAGVVVFGYVLWPILTYSGYDRLIEQALDALYPVGEFILFTGAVLVAVAMHGGRLSFPWRIIALGIIVLSLADLVFAYATWNDLYVIEGTPNAITILADAPYMGAYAAIAVGEYVLGRLEGAF
;
A
#
# COMPACT_ATOMS: atom_id res chain seq x y z
N MET A 1 -12.38 8.81 -24.30
CA MET A 1 -11.33 8.37 -23.36
C MET A 1 -10.31 9.50 -23.25
N LEU A 2 -10.38 10.34 -22.20
CA LEU A 2 -9.33 11.33 -21.92
C LEU A 2 -8.09 10.55 -21.48
N SER A 3 -7.07 10.50 -22.34
CA SER A 3 -5.78 9.94 -21.95
C SER A 3 -5.12 10.89 -20.94
N LEU A 4 -4.25 10.40 -20.06
CA LEU A 4 -3.40 11.23 -19.17
C LEU A 4 -2.72 12.39 -19.92
N ARG A 5 -2.45 12.21 -21.22
CA ARG A 5 -1.85 13.23 -22.09
C ARG A 5 -2.79 14.41 -22.39
N GLN A 6 -4.10 14.26 -22.24
CA GLN A 6 -5.07 15.34 -22.48
C GLN A 6 -5.28 16.26 -21.27
N ASP A 7 -5.10 15.76 -20.04
CA ASP A 7 -5.01 16.60 -18.84
C ASP A 7 -3.54 16.81 -18.45
N ARG A 8 -2.98 17.94 -18.87
CA ARG A 8 -1.58 18.31 -18.60
C ARG A 8 -1.26 18.37 -17.10
N ARG A 9 -2.23 18.67 -16.25
CA ARG A 9 -2.03 18.73 -14.78
C ARG A 9 -1.87 17.32 -14.21
N SER A 10 -2.77 16.40 -14.54
CA SER A 10 -2.68 14.99 -14.14
C SER A 10 -1.39 14.34 -14.65
N PHE A 11 -0.99 14.63 -15.89
CA PHE A 11 0.27 14.14 -16.44
C PHE A 11 1.49 14.68 -15.67
N ARG A 12 1.53 15.99 -15.40
CA ARG A 12 2.64 16.60 -14.64
C ARG A 12 2.71 16.06 -13.22
N PHE A 13 1.56 15.88 -12.55
CA PHE A 13 1.52 15.28 -11.22
C PHE A 13 2.07 13.85 -11.23
N ALA A 14 1.62 13.01 -12.17
CA ALA A 14 2.11 11.64 -12.28
C ALA A 14 3.62 11.58 -12.55
N VAL A 15 4.11 12.39 -13.50
CA VAL A 15 5.55 12.48 -13.78
C VAL A 15 6.32 12.95 -12.55
N GLY A 16 5.84 13.97 -11.84
CA GLY A 16 6.46 14.48 -10.63
C GLY A 16 6.51 13.42 -9.52
N ALA A 17 5.39 12.76 -9.24
CA ALA A 17 5.31 11.74 -8.19
C ALA A 17 6.26 10.55 -8.48
N PHE A 18 6.25 10.02 -9.71
CA PHE A 18 7.16 8.94 -10.06
C PHE A 18 8.63 9.38 -10.18
N ALA A 19 8.91 10.62 -10.57
CA ALA A 19 10.26 11.15 -10.57
C ALA A 19 10.81 11.31 -9.15
N ILE A 20 9.98 11.79 -8.20
CA ILE A 20 10.34 11.87 -6.78
C ILE A 20 10.59 10.46 -6.22
N TRP A 21 9.67 9.51 -6.45
CA TRP A 21 9.87 8.13 -6.05
C TRP A 21 11.16 7.53 -6.61
N ALA A 22 11.41 7.68 -7.91
CA ALA A 22 12.61 7.16 -8.54
C ALA A 22 13.90 7.79 -7.97
N ALA A 23 13.87 9.10 -7.71
CA ALA A 23 15.00 9.81 -7.10
C ALA A 23 15.24 9.34 -5.65
N LEU A 24 14.20 9.17 -4.84
CA LEU A 24 14.29 8.65 -3.48
C LEU A 24 14.77 7.20 -3.47
N SER A 25 14.23 6.34 -4.33
CA SER A 25 14.68 4.95 -4.45
C SER A 25 16.14 4.84 -4.89
N LEU A 26 16.57 5.68 -5.85
CA LEU A 26 17.96 5.72 -6.27
C LEU A 26 18.87 6.22 -5.15
N ALA A 27 18.48 7.26 -4.43
CA ALA A 27 19.22 7.78 -3.28
C ALA A 27 19.28 6.75 -2.14
N TYR A 28 18.18 6.04 -1.89
CA TYR A 28 18.12 4.93 -0.93
C TYR A 28 19.12 3.82 -1.27
N ILE A 29 19.15 3.37 -2.53
CA ILE A 29 20.05 2.30 -3.00
C ILE A 29 21.51 2.72 -2.95
N LEU A 30 21.82 3.96 -3.34
CA LEU A 30 23.19 4.45 -3.43
C LEU A 30 23.78 4.91 -2.10
N GLY A 31 22.95 5.24 -1.10
CA GLY A 31 23.40 5.73 0.21
C GLY A 31 24.36 6.93 0.12
N PRO A 32 24.02 8.02 -0.64
CA PRO A 32 25.01 9.03 -1.08
C PRO A 32 25.66 9.81 0.07
N PHE A 33 25.07 9.76 1.26
CA PHE A 33 25.57 10.48 2.43
C PHE A 33 26.27 9.58 3.46
N GLY A 34 26.36 8.25 3.17
CA GLY A 34 26.92 7.25 4.08
C GLY A 34 26.06 7.03 5.35
N GLY A 35 26.56 6.20 6.26
CA GLY A 35 25.88 5.89 7.54
C GLY A 35 24.42 5.46 7.34
N ASP A 36 23.52 6.01 8.14
CA ASP A 36 22.10 5.67 8.16
C ASP A 36 21.26 6.43 7.13
N SER A 37 21.90 7.08 6.15
CA SER A 37 21.18 7.84 5.12
C SER A 37 20.13 7.00 4.35
N PRO A 38 20.31 5.70 4.05
CA PRO A 38 19.26 4.90 3.44
C PRO A 38 18.02 4.81 4.33
N THR A 39 18.17 4.55 5.63
CA THR A 39 17.06 4.49 6.60
C THR A 39 16.28 5.80 6.63
N TRP A 40 16.97 6.95 6.71
CA TRP A 40 16.32 8.26 6.63
C TRP A 40 15.56 8.47 5.33
N ILE A 41 16.14 8.10 4.19
CA ILE A 41 15.51 8.26 2.87
C ILE A 41 14.28 7.38 2.75
N ALA A 42 14.34 6.12 3.19
CA ALA A 42 13.20 5.21 3.17
C ALA A 42 12.04 5.74 4.02
N ASN A 43 12.31 6.13 5.27
CA ASN A 43 11.30 6.69 6.16
C ASN A 43 10.66 7.97 5.60
N ILE A 44 11.47 8.94 5.15
CA ILE A 44 10.95 10.18 4.56
C ILE A 44 10.11 9.88 3.31
N GLY A 45 10.58 9.00 2.44
CA GLY A 45 9.86 8.61 1.22
C GLY A 45 8.52 7.96 1.52
N THR A 46 8.49 7.05 2.49
CA THR A 46 7.27 6.40 2.97
C THR A 46 6.29 7.41 3.57
N LEU A 47 6.75 8.29 4.47
CA LEU A 47 5.90 9.31 5.09
C LEU A 47 5.31 10.27 4.07
N LEU A 48 6.11 10.77 3.12
CA LEU A 48 5.61 11.63 2.04
C LEU A 48 4.52 10.93 1.22
N GLY A 49 4.72 9.66 0.90
CA GLY A 49 3.74 8.85 0.17
C GLY A 49 2.47 8.61 0.97
N ALA A 50 2.57 8.08 2.18
CA ALA A 50 1.44 7.72 3.03
C ALA A 50 0.56 8.92 3.37
N TRP A 51 1.16 10.04 3.79
CA TRP A 51 0.40 11.27 4.05
C TRP A 51 -0.21 11.88 2.79
N SER A 52 0.45 11.78 1.63
CA SER A 52 -0.12 12.26 0.36
C SER A 52 -1.40 11.49 0.02
N VAL A 53 -1.38 10.16 0.15
CA VAL A 53 -2.55 9.30 -0.08
C VAL A 53 -3.66 9.61 0.92
N ALA A 54 -3.36 9.71 2.21
CA ALA A 54 -4.36 10.05 3.21
C ALA A 54 -5.04 11.41 2.94
N VAL A 55 -4.25 12.43 2.58
CA VAL A 55 -4.78 13.77 2.25
C VAL A 55 -5.64 13.74 0.99
N LEU A 56 -5.19 13.07 -0.07
CA LEU A 56 -5.96 12.98 -1.32
C LEU A 56 -7.27 12.20 -1.11
N ALA A 57 -7.24 11.09 -0.38
CA ALA A 57 -8.44 10.34 0.00
C ALA A 57 -9.42 11.21 0.82
N MET A 58 -8.92 12.03 1.76
CA MET A 58 -9.72 12.99 2.51
C MET A 58 -10.40 14.04 1.61
N LEU A 59 -9.65 14.59 0.66
CA LEU A 59 -10.20 15.58 -0.28
C LEU A 59 -11.29 14.95 -1.15
N LEU A 60 -11.06 13.73 -1.65
CA LEU A 60 -12.05 12.97 -2.39
C LEU A 60 -13.30 12.67 -1.54
N TRP A 61 -13.13 12.19 -0.30
CA TRP A 61 -14.26 11.99 0.61
C TRP A 61 -15.13 13.24 0.78
N ARG A 62 -14.50 14.42 0.90
CA ARG A 62 -15.20 15.70 1.07
C ARG A 62 -15.92 16.16 -0.20
N ALA A 63 -15.46 15.73 -1.36
CA ALA A 63 -16.02 16.13 -2.65
C ALA A 63 -17.35 15.43 -2.99
N TYR A 64 -17.63 14.26 -2.43
CA TYR A 64 -18.86 13.52 -2.66
C TYR A 64 -20.00 13.95 -1.75
N ALA A 65 -21.24 13.96 -2.26
CA ALA A 65 -22.43 14.23 -1.49
C ALA A 65 -22.68 13.17 -0.38
N PRO A 66 -23.35 13.52 0.73
CA PRO A 66 -23.53 12.62 1.89
C PRO A 66 -24.22 11.28 1.58
N ASP A 67 -25.09 11.25 0.59
CA ASP A 67 -25.88 10.10 0.17
C ASP A 67 -25.18 9.23 -0.90
N GLU A 68 -24.09 9.70 -1.48
CA GLU A 68 -23.37 8.96 -2.50
C GLU A 68 -22.57 7.78 -1.93
N VAL A 69 -22.61 6.64 -2.62
CA VAL A 69 -21.80 5.47 -2.28
C VAL A 69 -20.30 5.80 -2.32
N GLY A 70 -19.89 6.65 -3.27
CA GLY A 70 -18.52 7.14 -3.41
C GLY A 70 -18.00 7.77 -2.11
N ARG A 71 -18.82 8.54 -1.40
CA ARG A 71 -18.45 9.14 -0.12
C ARG A 71 -18.04 8.11 0.94
N ARG A 72 -18.80 7.00 1.04
CA ARG A 72 -18.49 5.93 2.01
C ARG A 72 -17.19 5.20 1.67
N VAL A 73 -16.97 4.95 0.38
CA VAL A 73 -15.74 4.33 -0.12
C VAL A 73 -14.53 5.21 0.22
N TRP A 74 -14.62 6.52 -0.08
CA TRP A 74 -13.53 7.45 0.18
C TRP A 74 -13.31 7.73 1.66
N LEU A 75 -14.37 7.74 2.47
CA LEU A 75 -14.23 7.81 3.93
C LEU A 75 -13.44 6.62 4.46
N ALA A 76 -13.79 5.41 4.00
CA ALA A 76 -13.10 4.20 4.43
C ALA A 76 -11.63 4.19 3.96
N LEU A 77 -11.34 4.58 2.70
CA LEU A 77 -9.95 4.72 2.22
C LEU A 77 -9.19 5.77 3.05
N PHE A 78 -9.80 6.92 3.29
CA PHE A 78 -9.19 7.97 4.11
C PHE A 78 -8.84 7.47 5.52
N LEU A 79 -9.79 6.83 6.21
CA LEU A 79 -9.55 6.33 7.58
C LEU A 79 -8.47 5.24 7.59
N GLY A 80 -8.50 4.31 6.63
CA GLY A 80 -7.49 3.28 6.52
C GLY A 80 -6.09 3.83 6.25
N PHE A 81 -5.93 4.68 5.24
CA PHE A 81 -4.64 5.29 4.93
C PHE A 81 -4.19 6.31 5.96
N LEU A 82 -5.09 7.02 6.65
CA LEU A 82 -4.74 7.87 7.78
C LEU A 82 -4.12 7.06 8.92
N LEU A 83 -4.74 5.93 9.27
CA LEU A 83 -4.22 5.04 10.31
C LEU A 83 -2.87 4.46 9.91
N TRP A 84 -2.69 4.10 8.64
CA TRP A 84 -1.40 3.62 8.15
C TRP A 84 -0.34 4.72 8.15
N ALA A 85 -0.67 5.94 7.72
CA ALA A 85 0.26 7.07 7.80
C ALA A 85 0.65 7.41 9.25
N ILE A 86 -0.26 7.22 10.21
CA ILE A 86 0.05 7.35 11.65
C ILE A 86 0.99 6.22 12.07
N GLY A 87 0.73 4.98 11.68
CA GLY A 87 1.60 3.82 11.95
C GLY A 87 3.01 4.05 11.41
N ASP A 88 3.13 4.44 10.14
CA ASP A 88 4.41 4.77 9.49
C ASP A 88 5.14 5.91 10.22
N THR A 89 4.39 6.91 10.72
CA THR A 89 4.97 8.01 11.49
C THR A 89 5.51 7.53 12.84
N VAL A 90 4.78 6.66 13.53
CA VAL A 90 5.23 6.08 14.80
C VAL A 90 6.43 5.17 14.57
N TRP A 91 6.42 4.35 13.52
CA TRP A 91 7.57 3.54 13.13
C TRP A 91 8.79 4.39 12.87
N ALA A 92 8.69 5.41 12.00
CA ALA A 92 9.78 6.32 11.68
C ALA A 92 10.33 7.04 12.93
N PHE A 93 9.46 7.36 13.88
CA PHE A 93 9.88 7.97 15.14
C PHE A 93 10.83 7.06 15.93
N TYR A 94 10.55 5.76 16.02
CA TYR A 94 11.44 4.81 16.69
C TYR A 94 12.68 4.49 15.88
N ASP A 95 12.50 4.19 14.59
CA ASP A 95 13.56 3.77 13.67
C ASP A 95 14.65 4.85 13.46
N LEU A 96 14.27 6.12 13.55
CA LEU A 96 15.19 7.26 13.41
C LEU A 96 15.83 7.73 14.73
N GLN A 97 15.53 7.09 15.87
CA GLN A 97 16.23 7.37 17.13
C GLN A 97 17.65 6.80 17.10
N PRO A 98 18.59 7.37 17.86
CA PRO A 98 19.91 6.76 18.03
C PRO A 98 19.80 5.33 18.57
N GLY A 99 20.31 4.37 17.81
CA GLY A 99 20.20 2.95 18.13
C GLY A 99 18.99 2.22 17.54
N GLY A 100 18.09 2.95 16.83
CA GLY A 100 17.09 2.42 15.87
C GLY A 100 16.22 1.23 16.27
N GLU A 101 16.06 0.91 17.56
CA GLU A 101 15.27 -0.23 18.00
C GLU A 101 13.79 0.11 18.06
N VAL A 102 13.02 -0.41 17.11
CA VAL A 102 11.56 -0.35 17.15
C VAL A 102 11.06 -1.47 18.08
N PRO A 103 10.32 -1.14 19.16
CA PRO A 103 9.78 -2.18 20.02
C PRO A 103 8.78 -3.05 19.24
N TYR A 104 8.78 -4.35 19.54
CA TYR A 104 7.80 -5.27 18.95
C TYR A 104 7.07 -6.08 20.03
N PRO A 105 5.74 -6.04 20.07
CA PRO A 105 4.82 -5.13 19.36
C PRO A 105 5.03 -3.65 19.70
N SER A 106 4.74 -2.77 18.76
CA SER A 106 4.86 -1.32 18.88
C SER A 106 3.49 -0.61 18.83
N PRO A 107 3.39 0.66 19.21
CA PRO A 107 2.17 1.42 18.98
C PRO A 107 1.83 1.59 17.48
N ALA A 108 2.80 1.45 16.57
CA ALA A 108 2.56 1.46 15.12
C ALA A 108 1.65 0.30 14.70
N ASP A 109 1.85 -0.89 15.30
CA ASP A 109 1.03 -2.09 15.01
C ASP A 109 -0.45 -1.85 15.27
N VAL A 110 -0.78 -1.09 16.34
CA VAL A 110 -2.17 -0.74 16.66
C VAL A 110 -2.80 0.07 15.53
N ALA A 111 -2.06 1.02 14.97
CA ALA A 111 -2.55 1.87 13.89
C ALA A 111 -2.68 1.08 12.58
N TRP A 112 -1.67 0.29 12.20
CA TRP A 112 -1.72 -0.52 10.98
C TRP A 112 -2.84 -1.56 11.04
N VAL A 113 -2.94 -2.31 12.13
CA VAL A 113 -4.01 -3.31 12.33
C VAL A 113 -5.39 -2.67 12.28
N ALA A 114 -5.57 -1.52 12.93
CA ALA A 114 -6.84 -0.78 12.89
C ALA A 114 -7.18 -0.25 11.49
N GLY A 115 -6.20 -0.02 10.63
CA GLY A 115 -6.38 0.43 9.25
C GLY A 115 -6.98 -0.64 8.33
N TYR A 116 -6.62 -1.92 8.50
CA TYR A 116 -7.08 -3.02 7.63
C TYR A 116 -8.60 -3.09 7.44
N PRO A 117 -9.43 -3.09 8.48
CA PRO A 117 -10.89 -3.17 8.30
C PRO A 117 -11.45 -2.07 7.41
N PHE A 118 -10.90 -0.87 7.48
CA PHE A 118 -11.35 0.26 6.65
C PHE A 118 -10.93 0.07 5.19
N LEU A 119 -9.69 -0.34 4.93
CA LEU A 119 -9.21 -0.60 3.57
C LEU A 119 -9.96 -1.78 2.93
N TRP A 120 -10.20 -2.86 3.68
CA TRP A 120 -11.01 -3.99 3.21
C TRP A 120 -12.44 -3.58 2.89
N ALA A 121 -13.07 -2.80 3.78
CA ALA A 121 -14.42 -2.29 3.57
C ALA A 121 -14.49 -1.40 2.33
N ALA A 122 -13.48 -0.54 2.11
CA ALA A 122 -13.42 0.34 0.95
C ALA A 122 -13.35 -0.45 -0.37
N LEU A 123 -12.43 -1.43 -0.46
CA LEU A 123 -12.27 -2.28 -1.64
C LEU A 123 -13.54 -3.10 -1.89
N TRP A 124 -14.14 -3.65 -0.83
CA TRP A 124 -15.38 -4.41 -0.92
C TRP A 124 -16.55 -3.53 -1.39
N MET A 125 -16.75 -2.36 -0.77
CA MET A 125 -17.80 -1.41 -1.19
C MET A 125 -17.57 -0.95 -2.63
N ARG A 126 -16.31 -0.69 -3.02
CA ARG A 126 -15.99 -0.31 -4.39
C ARG A 126 -16.31 -1.44 -5.37
N TYR A 127 -15.90 -2.67 -5.08
CA TYR A 127 -16.25 -3.83 -5.90
C TYR A 127 -17.76 -4.01 -6.01
N ARG A 128 -18.49 -3.94 -4.91
CA ARG A 128 -19.95 -4.08 -4.89
C ARG A 128 -20.71 -2.96 -5.62
N SER A 129 -20.13 -1.76 -5.70
CA SER A 129 -20.75 -0.63 -6.42
C SER A 129 -20.64 -0.76 -7.95
N MET A 130 -19.88 -1.73 -8.44
CA MET A 130 -19.77 -2.01 -9.86
C MET A 130 -20.88 -2.97 -10.28
N GLU A 131 -21.77 -2.52 -11.17
CA GLU A 131 -22.88 -3.35 -11.68
C GLU A 131 -22.41 -4.43 -12.66
N ALA A 132 -21.20 -4.28 -13.20
CA ALA A 132 -20.65 -5.19 -14.20
C ALA A 132 -20.19 -6.51 -13.58
N ARG A 133 -20.79 -7.60 -13.98
CA ARG A 133 -20.32 -8.96 -13.63
C ARG A 133 -19.03 -9.27 -14.40
N PRO A 134 -18.03 -9.90 -13.77
CA PRO A 134 -16.83 -10.33 -14.46
C PRO A 134 -17.17 -11.26 -15.64
N GLY A 135 -16.65 -10.94 -16.82
CA GLY A 135 -16.75 -11.82 -17.99
C GLY A 135 -15.80 -13.03 -17.89
N ARG A 136 -15.89 -13.95 -18.85
CA ARG A 136 -15.08 -15.20 -18.84
C ARG A 136 -13.57 -14.94 -18.71
N ARG A 137 -13.04 -13.92 -19.41
CA ARG A 137 -11.60 -13.56 -19.35
C ARG A 137 -11.20 -13.09 -17.93
N GLN A 138 -12.05 -12.33 -17.29
CA GLN A 138 -11.81 -11.84 -15.94
C GLN A 138 -11.86 -12.96 -14.91
N TRP A 139 -12.78 -13.89 -15.05
CA TRP A 139 -12.82 -15.11 -14.23
C TRP A 139 -11.57 -15.96 -14.40
N LEU A 140 -11.02 -16.09 -15.60
CA LEU A 140 -9.76 -16.79 -15.82
C LEU A 140 -8.58 -16.08 -15.12
N VAL A 141 -8.52 -14.74 -15.19
CA VAL A 141 -7.48 -13.97 -14.47
C VAL A 141 -7.59 -14.18 -12.97
N LEU A 142 -8.79 -14.10 -12.41
CA LEU A 142 -9.01 -14.35 -10.98
C LEU A 142 -8.66 -15.78 -10.57
N ALA A 143 -9.06 -16.76 -11.39
CA ALA A 143 -8.76 -18.18 -11.15
C ALA A 143 -7.27 -18.53 -11.21
N LEU A 144 -6.45 -17.68 -11.81
CA LEU A 144 -4.98 -17.83 -11.81
C LEU A 144 -4.32 -17.03 -10.69
N ILE A 145 -4.68 -15.74 -10.54
CA ILE A 145 -3.98 -14.82 -9.63
C ILE A 145 -4.32 -15.14 -8.17
N VAL A 146 -5.58 -15.43 -7.83
CA VAL A 146 -5.96 -15.65 -6.43
C VAL A 146 -5.34 -16.94 -5.88
N PRO A 147 -5.39 -18.11 -6.55
CA PRO A 147 -4.68 -19.30 -6.07
C PRO A 147 -3.17 -19.13 -6.03
N ALA A 148 -2.57 -18.42 -7.00
CA ALA A 148 -1.14 -18.10 -6.93
C ALA A 148 -0.82 -17.24 -5.68
N GLY A 149 -1.67 -16.26 -5.37
CA GLY A 149 -1.59 -15.49 -4.13
C GLY A 149 -1.68 -16.39 -2.89
N VAL A 150 -2.65 -17.30 -2.83
CA VAL A 150 -2.76 -18.26 -1.72
C VAL A 150 -1.47 -19.04 -1.50
N VAL A 151 -0.82 -19.49 -2.59
CA VAL A 151 0.45 -20.21 -2.48
C VAL A 151 1.57 -19.30 -1.95
N VAL A 152 1.69 -18.08 -2.48
CA VAL A 152 2.79 -17.15 -2.12
C VAL A 152 2.63 -16.65 -0.68
N PHE A 153 1.45 -16.16 -0.32
CA PHE A 153 1.19 -15.70 1.05
C PHE A 153 1.19 -16.85 2.06
N GLY A 154 0.67 -18.02 1.66
CA GLY A 154 0.70 -19.23 2.47
C GLY A 154 2.11 -19.74 2.73
N TYR A 155 3.04 -19.56 1.79
CA TYR A 155 4.45 -19.91 1.97
C TYR A 155 5.11 -19.05 3.07
N VAL A 156 4.80 -17.75 3.13
CA VAL A 156 5.30 -16.87 4.20
C VAL A 156 4.59 -17.15 5.54
N LEU A 157 3.29 -17.39 5.50
CA LEU A 157 2.49 -17.59 6.71
C LEU A 157 2.77 -18.94 7.39
N TRP A 158 3.08 -20.00 6.62
CA TRP A 158 3.23 -21.35 7.16
C TRP A 158 4.31 -21.49 8.25
N PRO A 159 5.55 -20.97 8.08
CA PRO A 159 6.56 -21.01 9.15
C PRO A 159 6.09 -20.29 10.43
N ILE A 160 5.43 -19.14 10.28
CA ILE A 160 4.90 -18.34 11.40
C ILE A 160 3.87 -19.16 12.23
N LEU A 161 2.94 -19.82 11.55
CA LEU A 161 1.91 -20.62 12.22
C LEU A 161 2.45 -21.90 12.89
N THR A 162 3.53 -22.45 12.37
CA THR A 162 4.10 -23.71 12.88
C THR A 162 5.24 -23.50 13.87
N TYR A 163 5.70 -22.27 14.06
CA TYR A 163 6.74 -21.93 15.02
C TYR A 163 6.22 -21.98 16.45
N SER A 164 6.91 -22.72 17.31
CA SER A 164 6.53 -22.92 18.72
C SER A 164 7.37 -22.12 19.72
N GLY A 165 8.28 -21.27 19.23
CA GLY A 165 9.24 -20.53 20.07
C GLY A 165 8.81 -19.11 20.43
N TYR A 166 7.54 -18.74 20.24
CA TYR A 166 7.06 -17.43 20.65
C TYR A 166 6.95 -17.31 22.18
N ASP A 167 7.50 -16.25 22.72
CA ASP A 167 7.38 -15.92 24.14
C ASP A 167 5.99 -15.35 24.48
N ARG A 168 5.39 -14.64 23.52
CA ARG A 168 4.09 -13.97 23.69
C ARG A 168 3.15 -14.28 22.51
N LEU A 169 1.91 -14.69 22.83
CA LEU A 169 0.86 -14.96 21.84
C LEU A 169 0.54 -13.75 20.94
N ILE A 170 0.73 -12.53 21.45
CA ILE A 170 0.45 -11.32 20.67
C ILE A 170 1.44 -11.15 19.51
N GLU A 171 2.69 -11.56 19.67
CA GLU A 171 3.70 -11.54 18.61
C GLU A 171 3.29 -12.49 17.49
N GLN A 172 2.99 -13.74 17.81
CA GLN A 172 2.51 -14.72 16.84
C GLN A 172 1.23 -14.24 16.14
N ALA A 173 0.30 -13.65 16.89
CA ALA A 173 -0.95 -13.14 16.33
C ALA A 173 -0.72 -12.01 15.32
N LEU A 174 0.19 -11.09 15.62
CA LEU A 174 0.55 -9.99 14.72
C LEU A 174 1.29 -10.50 13.48
N ASP A 175 2.31 -11.35 13.67
CA ASP A 175 3.07 -11.95 12.56
C ASP A 175 2.18 -12.73 11.58
N ALA A 176 1.15 -13.42 12.10
CA ALA A 176 0.18 -14.11 11.27
C ALA A 176 -0.85 -13.17 10.64
N LEU A 177 -1.26 -12.10 11.35
CA LEU A 177 -2.28 -11.16 10.91
C LEU A 177 -1.80 -10.33 9.71
N TYR A 178 -0.53 -9.93 9.69
CA TYR A 178 0.01 -9.14 8.57
C TYR A 178 -0.09 -9.88 7.23
N PRO A 179 0.48 -11.07 7.00
CA PRO A 179 0.32 -11.79 5.74
C PRO A 179 -1.15 -12.08 5.37
N VAL A 180 -2.00 -12.38 6.36
CA VAL A 180 -3.44 -12.59 6.13
C VAL A 180 -4.12 -11.30 5.70
N GLY A 181 -3.82 -10.20 6.38
CA GLY A 181 -4.34 -8.87 6.08
C GLY A 181 -3.97 -8.42 4.68
N GLU A 182 -2.69 -8.56 4.34
CA GLU A 182 -2.18 -8.23 3.01
C GLU A 182 -2.77 -9.12 1.92
N PHE A 183 -2.98 -10.41 2.18
CA PHE A 183 -3.66 -11.29 1.22
C PHE A 183 -5.10 -10.85 0.93
N ILE A 184 -5.83 -10.37 1.94
CA ILE A 184 -7.19 -9.85 1.75
C ILE A 184 -7.15 -8.55 0.94
N LEU A 185 -6.21 -7.62 1.24
CA LEU A 185 -6.03 -6.39 0.47
C LEU A 185 -5.65 -6.69 -0.97
N PHE A 186 -4.66 -7.56 -1.18
CA PHE A 186 -4.24 -8.02 -2.50
C PHE A 186 -5.42 -8.56 -3.31
N THR A 187 -6.18 -9.49 -2.73
CA THR A 187 -7.34 -10.10 -3.40
C THR A 187 -8.41 -9.06 -3.71
N GLY A 188 -8.74 -8.17 -2.77
CA GLY A 188 -9.69 -7.08 -2.96
C GLY A 188 -9.26 -6.11 -4.06
N ALA A 189 -7.98 -5.75 -4.10
CA ALA A 189 -7.43 -4.87 -5.13
C ALA A 189 -7.43 -5.55 -6.52
N VAL A 190 -7.08 -6.84 -6.60
CA VAL A 190 -7.18 -7.63 -7.84
C VAL A 190 -8.62 -7.68 -8.35
N LEU A 191 -9.60 -7.91 -7.47
CA LEU A 191 -11.02 -7.90 -7.81
C LEU A 191 -11.45 -6.55 -8.40
N VAL A 192 -11.07 -5.44 -7.75
CA VAL A 192 -11.35 -4.08 -8.25
C VAL A 192 -10.66 -3.84 -9.59
N ALA A 193 -9.37 -4.16 -9.74
CA ALA A 193 -8.62 -3.95 -10.98
C ALA A 193 -9.22 -4.70 -12.16
N VAL A 194 -9.63 -5.95 -11.93
CA VAL A 194 -10.20 -6.84 -12.96
C VAL A 194 -11.64 -6.43 -13.31
N ALA A 195 -12.44 -6.02 -12.34
CA ALA A 195 -13.81 -5.57 -12.58
C ALA A 195 -13.86 -4.19 -13.27
N MET A 196 -12.83 -3.36 -13.11
CA MET A 196 -12.72 -2.04 -13.73
C MET A 196 -12.32 -2.13 -15.21
N HIS A 197 -13.29 -2.33 -16.08
CA HIS A 197 -13.08 -2.34 -17.53
C HIS A 197 -14.05 -1.37 -18.21
N GLY A 198 -13.48 -0.39 -18.92
CA GLY A 198 -14.26 0.67 -19.57
C GLY A 198 -14.66 1.81 -18.64
N GLY A 199 -15.11 2.92 -19.24
CA GLY A 199 -15.49 4.13 -18.53
C GLY A 199 -14.32 5.02 -18.10
N ARG A 200 -14.66 6.27 -17.75
CA ARG A 200 -13.67 7.32 -17.40
C ARG A 200 -12.90 7.01 -16.13
N LEU A 201 -13.54 6.35 -15.17
CA LEU A 201 -12.99 6.07 -13.84
C LEU A 201 -12.20 4.77 -13.79
N SER A 202 -12.22 3.94 -14.86
CA SER A 202 -11.51 2.66 -14.82
C SER A 202 -10.00 2.81 -14.73
N PHE A 203 -9.44 3.81 -15.40
CA PHE A 203 -8.00 4.05 -15.39
C PHE A 203 -7.47 4.44 -14.01
N PRO A 204 -7.97 5.49 -13.31
CA PRO A 204 -7.46 5.86 -12.00
C PRO A 204 -7.69 4.76 -10.95
N TRP A 205 -8.84 4.10 -10.93
CA TRP A 205 -9.07 2.99 -10.02
C TRP A 205 -8.15 1.79 -10.24
N ARG A 206 -7.77 1.53 -11.49
CA ARG A 206 -6.78 0.47 -11.80
C ARG A 206 -5.40 0.85 -11.31
N ILE A 207 -5.02 2.12 -11.35
CA ILE A 207 -3.75 2.60 -10.79
C ILE A 207 -3.77 2.48 -9.27
N ILE A 208 -4.86 2.89 -8.59
CA ILE A 208 -5.03 2.72 -7.13
C ILE A 208 -4.92 1.24 -6.76
N ALA A 209 -5.67 0.38 -7.45
CA ALA A 209 -5.65 -1.05 -7.19
C ALA A 209 -4.26 -1.67 -7.45
N LEU A 210 -3.55 -1.25 -8.51
CA LEU A 210 -2.18 -1.69 -8.76
C LEU A 210 -1.24 -1.23 -7.64
N GLY A 211 -1.38 0.01 -7.17
CA GLY A 211 -0.62 0.50 -6.02
C GLY A 211 -0.85 -0.36 -4.78
N ILE A 212 -2.11 -0.67 -4.44
CA ILE A 212 -2.43 -1.55 -3.30
C ILE A 212 -1.86 -2.97 -3.49
N ILE A 213 -1.91 -3.53 -4.71
CA ILE A 213 -1.29 -4.83 -5.02
C ILE A 213 0.22 -4.79 -4.77
N VAL A 214 0.90 -3.75 -5.25
CA VAL A 214 2.36 -3.60 -5.07
C VAL A 214 2.69 -3.42 -3.58
N LEU A 215 1.89 -2.65 -2.86
CA LEU A 215 2.05 -2.41 -1.43
C LEU A 215 1.93 -3.73 -0.66
N SER A 216 0.86 -4.51 -0.89
CA SER A 216 0.67 -5.82 -0.24
C SER A 216 1.80 -6.82 -0.56
N LEU A 217 2.37 -6.78 -1.77
CA LEU A 217 3.51 -7.63 -2.11
C LEU A 217 4.82 -7.14 -1.47
N ALA A 218 5.01 -5.84 -1.33
CA ALA A 218 6.16 -5.26 -0.66
C ALA A 218 6.16 -5.61 0.84
N ASP A 219 5.00 -5.50 1.50
CA ASP A 219 4.82 -5.91 2.90
C ASP A 219 5.03 -7.42 3.09
N LEU A 220 4.61 -8.23 2.12
CA LEU A 220 4.89 -9.66 2.17
C LEU A 220 6.39 -9.97 2.06
N VAL A 221 7.12 -9.22 1.21
CA VAL A 221 8.59 -9.33 1.12
C VAL A 221 9.24 -8.88 2.43
N PHE A 222 8.75 -7.79 3.04
CA PHE A 222 9.20 -7.32 4.35
C PHE A 222 8.99 -8.40 5.42
N ALA A 223 7.78 -8.97 5.53
CA ALA A 223 7.47 -10.05 6.48
C ALA A 223 8.38 -11.26 6.28
N TYR A 224 8.61 -11.68 5.02
CA TYR A 224 9.53 -12.77 4.71
C TYR A 224 10.97 -12.44 5.09
N ALA A 225 11.43 -11.23 4.77
CA ALA A 225 12.80 -10.79 5.04
C ALA A 225 13.08 -10.69 6.55
N THR A 226 12.15 -10.13 7.29
CA THR A 226 12.24 -10.02 8.76
C THR A 226 12.21 -11.40 9.43
N TRP A 227 11.30 -12.27 9.02
CA TRP A 227 11.21 -13.64 9.54
C TRP A 227 12.49 -14.45 9.36
N ASN A 228 13.22 -14.21 8.27
CA ASN A 228 14.44 -14.95 7.92
C ASN A 228 15.75 -14.21 8.27
N ASP A 229 15.68 -13.13 9.05
CA ASP A 229 16.85 -12.29 9.41
C ASP A 229 17.60 -11.73 8.18
N LEU A 230 16.87 -11.46 7.09
CA LEU A 230 17.41 -10.93 5.84
C LEU A 230 17.18 -9.43 5.66
N TYR A 231 16.33 -8.82 6.47
CA TYR A 231 16.04 -7.39 6.41
C TYR A 231 17.15 -6.59 7.09
N VAL A 232 17.71 -5.62 6.37
CA VAL A 232 18.77 -4.73 6.88
C VAL A 232 18.16 -3.44 7.38
N ILE A 233 18.25 -3.20 8.69
CA ILE A 233 17.70 -2.02 9.35
C ILE A 233 18.66 -0.83 9.23
N GLU A 234 19.97 -1.05 9.38
CA GLU A 234 20.99 -0.01 9.38
C GLU A 234 22.03 -0.22 8.29
N GLY A 235 22.53 0.86 7.71
CA GLY A 235 23.59 0.85 6.72
C GLY A 235 23.11 0.63 5.29
N THR A 236 23.87 -0.11 4.48
CA THR A 236 23.55 -0.32 3.05
C THR A 236 22.51 -1.42 2.88
N PRO A 237 21.34 -1.13 2.29
CA PRO A 237 20.31 -2.12 2.10
C PRO A 237 20.77 -3.22 1.13
N ASN A 238 20.44 -4.47 1.42
CA ASN A 238 20.62 -5.57 0.50
C ASN A 238 19.49 -5.65 -0.54
N ALA A 239 19.60 -6.58 -1.49
CA ALA A 239 18.63 -6.71 -2.58
C ALA A 239 17.19 -7.01 -2.07
N ILE A 240 17.04 -7.79 -0.99
CA ILE A 240 15.73 -8.14 -0.43
C ILE A 240 15.12 -6.94 0.28
N THR A 241 15.90 -6.20 1.06
CA THR A 241 15.48 -4.96 1.71
C THR A 241 15.05 -3.91 0.67
N ILE A 242 15.83 -3.74 -0.42
CA ILE A 242 15.45 -2.87 -1.53
C ILE A 242 14.13 -3.33 -2.17
N LEU A 243 13.92 -4.64 -2.31
CA LEU A 243 12.69 -5.20 -2.91
C LEU A 243 11.47 -5.01 -2.00
N ALA A 244 11.64 -4.85 -0.70
CA ALA A 244 10.59 -4.44 0.22
C ALA A 244 10.32 -2.92 0.13
N ASP A 245 11.33 -2.09 0.39
CA ASP A 245 11.14 -0.67 0.65
C ASP A 245 10.88 0.18 -0.60
N ALA A 246 11.64 -0.04 -1.69
CA ALA A 246 11.50 0.79 -2.89
C ALA A 246 10.12 0.60 -3.58
N PRO A 247 9.58 -0.63 -3.76
CA PRO A 247 8.21 -0.82 -4.22
C PRO A 247 7.16 -0.30 -3.23
N TYR A 248 7.39 -0.36 -1.92
CA TYR A 248 6.48 0.17 -0.90
C TYR A 248 6.29 1.68 -1.09
N MET A 249 7.36 2.46 -1.17
CA MET A 249 7.31 3.88 -1.52
C MET A 249 6.63 4.13 -2.87
N GLY A 250 6.91 3.29 -3.88
CA GLY A 250 6.32 3.37 -5.22
C GLY A 250 4.82 3.08 -5.25
N ALA A 251 4.36 2.20 -4.37
CA ALA A 251 2.95 1.88 -4.22
C ALA A 251 2.15 3.10 -3.75
N TYR A 252 2.62 3.82 -2.74
CA TYR A 252 2.00 5.08 -2.32
C TYR A 252 2.00 6.12 -3.45
N ALA A 253 3.10 6.25 -4.20
CA ALA A 253 3.14 7.16 -5.34
C ALA A 253 2.09 6.79 -6.40
N ALA A 254 1.91 5.50 -6.69
CA ALA A 254 0.90 5.03 -7.64
C ALA A 254 -0.53 5.30 -7.12
N ILE A 255 -0.82 5.01 -5.84
CA ILE A 255 -2.12 5.29 -5.23
C ILE A 255 -2.42 6.79 -5.30
N ALA A 256 -1.49 7.65 -4.88
CA ALA A 256 -1.65 9.10 -4.93
C ALA A 256 -1.91 9.62 -6.36
N VAL A 257 -1.21 9.07 -7.36
CA VAL A 257 -1.47 9.41 -8.78
C VAL A 257 -2.88 8.99 -9.18
N GLY A 258 -3.32 7.79 -8.83
CA GLY A 258 -4.67 7.33 -9.11
C GLY A 258 -5.73 8.22 -8.47
N GLU A 259 -5.58 8.56 -7.20
CA GLU A 259 -6.48 9.45 -6.45
C GLU A 259 -6.52 10.86 -7.04
N TYR A 260 -5.35 11.44 -7.35
CA TYR A 260 -5.28 12.76 -7.99
C TYR A 260 -5.98 12.77 -9.35
N VAL A 261 -5.70 11.80 -10.20
CA VAL A 261 -6.35 11.69 -11.52
C VAL A 261 -7.86 11.54 -11.38
N LEU A 262 -8.31 10.74 -10.40
CA LEU A 262 -9.73 10.56 -10.14
C LEU A 262 -10.38 11.87 -9.68
N GLY A 263 -9.77 12.57 -8.73
CA GLY A 263 -10.27 13.85 -8.24
C GLY A 263 -10.38 14.92 -9.34
N ARG A 264 -9.41 14.94 -10.28
CA ARG A 264 -9.49 15.79 -11.48
C ARG A 264 -10.64 15.41 -12.41
N LEU A 265 -10.95 14.13 -12.55
CA LEU A 265 -12.06 13.65 -13.40
C LEU A 265 -13.43 13.90 -12.76
N GLU A 266 -13.51 13.86 -11.46
CA GLU A 266 -14.72 14.08 -10.67
C GLU A 266 -14.94 15.58 -10.33
N GLY A 267 -13.94 16.44 -10.59
CA GLY A 267 -14.01 17.87 -10.28
C GLY A 267 -13.83 18.18 -8.78
N ALA A 268 -13.19 17.29 -8.05
CA ALA A 268 -12.91 17.46 -6.62
C ALA A 268 -11.81 18.51 -6.34
N PHE A 269 -10.90 18.73 -7.31
CA PHE A 269 -9.80 19.72 -7.26
C PHE A 269 -9.19 20.02 -8.63
#